data_001d06b570b3860328da574fe64a34c1
#
_entry.id   001d06b570b3860328da574fe64a34c1
#
_cell.length_a   1.000
_cell.length_b   1.000
_cell.length_c   1.000
_cell.angle_alpha   90.00
_cell.angle_beta   90.00
_cell.angle_gamma   90.00
#
_symmetry.space_group_name_H-M   'P 1'
#
loop_
_entity.id
_entity.type
_entity.pdbx_description
1 polymer ?
#
loop_
_entity_poly.entity_id
_entity_poly.type
_entity_poly.pdbx_seq_one_letter_code
_entity_poly.pdbx_strand_id
1 'polypeptide(L)'
;MRSFCVLAALCLSAGMIDAADQPKFSPAQQEVINAHEARTEASNKRDQAAYSRYVADDCIFSTDNGAVITKAQLMAHVGKLPVEYDHSVNPRDYLVHVYGDTAVLSLRYTDHEKFTDADIISEMRMTETYIKQNGRWLLIARQWTKIPTNFRKPVAVDTSVYNDYVGQYEWRPLDDVETISVKDGKLWTQSGSDPAEEFLPLGNDTFFLRNELGVNKFTRDAHGHVIGYTYQDADGQEIHVKKAK
;
A
#
# COMPACT_ATOMS: atom_id res chain seq x y z
N MET A 1 64.53 -20.34 -40.50
CA MET A 1 63.17 -19.92 -40.83
C MET A 1 62.38 -20.01 -39.52
N ARG A 2 62.03 -18.87 -38.94
CA ARG A 2 61.39 -18.78 -37.63
C ARG A 2 59.91 -18.47 -37.88
N SER A 3 59.01 -19.38 -37.44
CA SER A 3 57.57 -19.16 -37.41
C SER A 3 57.17 -18.41 -36.16
N PHE A 4 56.53 -17.27 -36.32
CA PHE A 4 55.87 -16.50 -35.26
C PHE A 4 54.40 -16.94 -35.19
N CYS A 5 54.01 -17.53 -34.04
CA CYS A 5 52.59 -17.70 -33.67
C CYS A 5 52.12 -16.41 -32.98
N VAL A 6 51.12 -15.77 -33.55
CA VAL A 6 50.38 -14.67 -32.94
C VAL A 6 49.19 -15.25 -32.18
N LEU A 7 49.24 -15.18 -30.85
CA LEU A 7 48.07 -15.47 -30.01
C LEU A 7 47.20 -14.22 -29.97
N ALA A 8 46.01 -14.30 -30.53
CA ALA A 8 44.94 -13.29 -30.32
C ALA A 8 44.22 -13.57 -29.02
N ALA A 9 44.38 -12.67 -28.04
CA ALA A 9 43.61 -12.70 -26.81
C ALA A 9 42.24 -12.03 -27.07
N LEU A 10 41.17 -12.86 -27.04
CA LEU A 10 39.80 -12.34 -26.96
C LEU A 10 39.52 -11.90 -25.50
N CYS A 11 39.43 -10.59 -25.31
CA CYS A 11 38.85 -10.03 -24.07
C CYS A 11 37.31 -10.15 -24.13
N LEU A 12 36.74 -11.14 -23.45
CA LEU A 12 35.32 -11.13 -23.14
C LEU A 12 35.09 -10.10 -22.00
N SER A 13 34.52 -8.95 -22.35
CA SER A 13 33.95 -8.05 -21.41
C SER A 13 32.62 -8.66 -20.93
N ALA A 14 32.65 -9.31 -19.76
CA ALA A 14 31.42 -9.65 -19.03
C ALA A 14 30.77 -8.34 -18.54
N GLY A 15 29.74 -7.93 -19.22
CA GLY A 15 28.87 -6.85 -18.71
C GLY A 15 28.32 -7.28 -17.35
N MET A 16 28.72 -6.57 -16.29
CA MET A 16 28.06 -6.67 -15.00
C MET A 16 26.64 -6.12 -15.20
N ILE A 17 25.65 -7.01 -15.17
CA ILE A 17 24.27 -6.62 -14.96
C ILE A 17 24.22 -6.15 -13.50
N ASP A 18 24.01 -4.86 -13.34
CA ASP A 18 23.75 -4.23 -12.05
C ASP A 18 22.51 -4.89 -11.47
N ALA A 19 22.68 -5.80 -10.50
CA ALA A 19 21.59 -6.40 -9.76
C ALA A 19 21.02 -5.28 -8.89
N ALA A 20 19.86 -4.76 -9.30
CA ALA A 20 19.09 -3.81 -8.51
C ALA A 20 19.06 -4.27 -7.05
N ASP A 21 19.41 -3.35 -6.16
CA ASP A 21 19.61 -3.54 -4.73
C ASP A 21 18.33 -4.08 -4.07
N GLN A 22 18.17 -5.40 -4.04
CA GLN A 22 17.14 -6.07 -3.25
C GLN A 22 17.55 -5.90 -1.80
N PRO A 23 16.67 -5.44 -0.91
CA PRO A 23 17.00 -5.32 0.50
C PRO A 23 17.50 -6.68 1.01
N LYS A 24 18.76 -6.74 1.43
CA LYS A 24 19.34 -7.97 1.96
C LYS A 24 18.75 -8.27 3.32
N PHE A 25 17.77 -9.15 3.36
CA PHE A 25 17.26 -9.70 4.61
C PHE A 25 18.31 -10.61 5.25
N SER A 26 18.43 -10.57 6.57
CA SER A 26 19.23 -11.55 7.31
C SER A 26 18.62 -12.93 7.16
N PRO A 27 19.37 -14.04 7.40
CA PRO A 27 18.82 -15.38 7.34
C PRO A 27 17.57 -15.58 8.20
N ALA A 28 17.54 -15.02 9.40
CA ALA A 28 16.39 -15.12 10.30
C ALA A 28 15.15 -14.35 9.76
N GLN A 29 15.34 -13.18 9.16
CA GLN A 29 14.27 -12.44 8.50
C GLN A 29 13.73 -13.19 7.29
N GLN A 30 14.63 -13.80 6.50
CA GLN A 30 14.23 -14.61 5.34
C GLN A 30 13.43 -15.84 5.74
N GLU A 31 13.76 -16.51 6.87
CA GLU A 31 12.95 -17.61 7.39
C GLU A 31 11.51 -17.19 7.70
N VAL A 32 11.29 -15.98 8.25
CA VAL A 32 9.95 -15.44 8.52
C VAL A 32 9.21 -15.16 7.21
N ILE A 33 9.88 -14.55 6.23
CA ILE A 33 9.31 -14.30 4.91
C ILE A 33 8.92 -15.63 4.25
N ASN A 34 9.79 -16.63 4.28
CA ASN A 34 9.51 -17.94 3.70
C ASN A 34 8.30 -18.61 4.36
N ALA A 35 8.13 -18.47 5.69
CA ALA A 35 6.97 -19.00 6.40
C ALA A 35 5.66 -18.26 5.97
N HIS A 36 5.73 -16.94 5.80
CA HIS A 36 4.63 -16.15 5.24
C HIS A 36 4.26 -16.62 3.84
N GLU A 37 5.23 -16.73 2.94
CA GLU A 37 5.02 -17.10 1.53
C GLU A 37 4.46 -18.53 1.41
N ALA A 38 5.02 -19.48 2.16
CA ALA A 38 4.53 -20.87 2.16
C ALA A 38 3.08 -20.98 2.68
N ARG A 39 2.72 -20.19 3.69
CA ARG A 39 1.35 -20.10 4.18
C ARG A 39 0.41 -19.46 3.14
N THR A 40 0.84 -18.40 2.48
CA THR A 40 0.07 -17.70 1.44
C THR A 40 -0.14 -18.63 0.24
N GLU A 41 0.88 -19.35 -0.17
CA GLU A 41 0.78 -20.36 -1.24
C GLU A 41 -0.22 -21.47 -0.90
N ALA A 42 -0.22 -21.95 0.36
CA ALA A 42 -1.20 -22.92 0.83
C ALA A 42 -2.64 -22.36 0.79
N SER A 43 -2.82 -21.07 1.09
CA SER A 43 -4.12 -20.37 0.96
C SER A 43 -4.57 -20.35 -0.50
N ASN A 44 -3.69 -19.94 -1.41
CA ASN A 44 -4.00 -19.86 -2.85
C ASN A 44 -4.38 -21.22 -3.43
N LYS A 45 -3.76 -22.28 -2.92
CA LYS A 45 -4.10 -23.67 -3.28
C LYS A 45 -5.31 -24.23 -2.55
N ARG A 46 -5.89 -23.49 -1.62
CA ARG A 46 -6.99 -23.95 -0.73
C ARG A 46 -6.61 -25.17 0.10
N ASP A 47 -5.32 -25.37 0.33
CA ASP A 47 -4.79 -26.44 1.16
C ASP A 47 -4.85 -26.05 2.63
N GLN A 48 -6.00 -26.31 3.24
CA GLN A 48 -6.25 -26.03 4.66
C GLN A 48 -5.23 -26.74 5.57
N ALA A 49 -4.82 -27.95 5.21
CA ALA A 49 -3.90 -28.74 6.03
C ALA A 49 -2.49 -28.13 5.99
N ALA A 50 -2.00 -27.73 4.82
CA ALA A 50 -0.73 -27.03 4.69
C ALA A 50 -0.78 -25.65 5.38
N TYR A 51 -1.83 -24.86 5.15
CA TYR A 51 -2.03 -23.57 5.79
C TYR A 51 -1.98 -23.68 7.32
N SER A 52 -2.72 -24.63 7.89
CA SER A 52 -2.83 -24.85 9.34
C SER A 52 -1.49 -25.10 10.02
N ARG A 53 -0.49 -25.66 9.30
CA ARG A 53 0.86 -25.93 9.84
C ARG A 53 1.66 -24.68 10.17
N TYR A 54 1.29 -23.53 9.60
CA TYR A 54 1.95 -22.23 9.79
C TYR A 54 1.20 -21.32 10.76
N VAL A 55 0.12 -21.79 11.38
CA VAL A 55 -0.76 -21.00 12.24
C VAL A 55 -0.89 -21.66 13.59
N ALA A 56 -0.61 -20.91 14.67
CA ALA A 56 -0.85 -21.39 16.03
C ALA A 56 -2.35 -21.58 16.29
N ASP A 57 -2.70 -22.47 17.22
CA ASP A 57 -4.10 -22.79 17.49
C ASP A 57 -4.88 -21.65 18.13
N ASP A 58 -4.18 -20.80 18.89
CA ASP A 58 -4.69 -19.61 19.56
C ASP A 58 -4.42 -18.30 18.78
N CYS A 59 -4.12 -18.39 17.48
CA CYS A 59 -3.84 -17.24 16.65
C CYS A 59 -5.03 -16.26 16.59
N ILE A 60 -4.72 -14.97 16.71
CA ILE A 60 -5.69 -13.87 16.61
C ILE A 60 -5.65 -13.31 15.20
N PHE A 61 -6.79 -13.30 14.53
CA PHE A 61 -6.96 -12.67 13.22
C PHE A 61 -7.92 -11.50 13.32
N SER A 62 -7.40 -10.28 13.12
CA SER A 62 -8.22 -9.08 12.97
C SER A 62 -8.39 -8.77 11.50
N THR A 63 -9.63 -8.66 11.07
CA THR A 63 -10.00 -8.33 9.68
C THR A 63 -10.03 -6.83 9.45
N ASP A 64 -10.10 -6.41 8.21
CA ASP A 64 -10.14 -5.00 7.80
C ASP A 64 -11.42 -4.26 8.26
N ASN A 65 -12.51 -4.99 8.52
CA ASN A 65 -13.75 -4.46 9.08
C ASN A 65 -13.81 -4.50 10.63
N GLY A 66 -12.68 -4.82 11.29
CA GLY A 66 -12.56 -4.85 12.74
C GLY A 66 -13.09 -6.13 13.42
N ALA A 67 -13.54 -7.14 12.68
CA ALA A 67 -13.93 -8.41 13.27
C ALA A 67 -12.69 -9.21 13.69
N VAL A 68 -12.84 -10.01 14.75
CA VAL A 68 -11.83 -10.97 15.18
C VAL A 68 -12.35 -12.37 14.91
N ILE A 69 -11.56 -13.17 14.20
CA ILE A 69 -11.90 -14.53 13.84
C ILE A 69 -10.89 -15.54 14.40
N THR A 70 -11.36 -16.73 14.67
CA THR A 70 -10.54 -17.85 15.16
C THR A 70 -9.86 -18.59 14.01
N LYS A 71 -8.83 -19.40 14.33
CA LYS A 71 -8.21 -20.30 13.37
C LYS A 71 -9.23 -21.20 12.66
N ALA A 72 -10.20 -21.75 13.40
CA ALA A 72 -11.24 -22.62 12.82
C ALA A 72 -12.12 -21.90 11.78
N GLN A 73 -12.51 -20.65 12.08
CA GLN A 73 -13.28 -19.82 11.15
C GLN A 73 -12.45 -19.47 9.91
N LEU A 74 -11.17 -19.13 10.09
CA LEU A 74 -10.27 -18.86 8.96
C LEU A 74 -10.07 -20.11 8.08
N MET A 75 -9.87 -21.29 8.67
CA MET A 75 -9.75 -22.55 7.93
C MET A 75 -11.00 -22.85 7.12
N ALA A 76 -12.18 -22.63 7.71
CA ALA A 76 -13.45 -22.78 7.01
C ALA A 76 -13.58 -21.82 5.81
N HIS A 77 -13.02 -20.59 5.94
CA HIS A 77 -12.99 -19.62 4.87
C HIS A 77 -12.04 -20.06 3.73
N VAL A 78 -10.79 -20.41 4.06
CA VAL A 78 -9.80 -20.86 3.06
C VAL A 78 -10.34 -22.01 2.20
N GLY A 79 -11.11 -22.94 2.78
CA GLY A 79 -11.70 -24.06 2.03
C GLY A 79 -12.90 -23.72 1.15
N LYS A 80 -13.51 -22.54 1.33
CA LYS A 80 -14.77 -22.16 0.66
C LYS A 80 -14.58 -21.14 -0.47
N LEU A 81 -13.36 -20.71 -0.73
CA LEU A 81 -13.10 -19.77 -1.82
C LEU A 81 -13.65 -20.34 -3.15
N PRO A 82 -14.42 -19.57 -3.94
CA PRO A 82 -14.97 -20.03 -5.21
C PRO A 82 -13.89 -20.57 -6.17
N VAL A 83 -14.22 -21.53 -7.00
CA VAL A 83 -13.26 -22.11 -7.97
C VAL A 83 -12.75 -21.07 -8.96
N GLU A 84 -13.59 -20.08 -9.29
CA GLU A 84 -13.30 -18.99 -10.24
C GLU A 84 -12.66 -17.77 -9.58
N TYR A 85 -12.33 -17.86 -8.30
CA TYR A 85 -11.68 -16.80 -7.54
C TYR A 85 -10.20 -16.74 -7.92
N ASP A 86 -9.81 -15.72 -8.66
CA ASP A 86 -8.43 -15.42 -8.99
C ASP A 86 -7.92 -14.35 -8.03
N HIS A 87 -7.15 -14.80 -7.07
CA HIS A 87 -6.56 -13.96 -6.05
C HIS A 87 -5.09 -13.73 -6.39
N SER A 88 -4.78 -12.59 -6.97
CA SER A 88 -3.41 -12.21 -7.23
C SER A 88 -2.90 -11.31 -6.11
N VAL A 89 -1.87 -11.77 -5.42
CA VAL A 89 -1.17 -11.01 -4.39
C VAL A 89 0.16 -10.54 -4.97
N ASN A 90 0.39 -9.23 -4.91
CA ASN A 90 1.68 -8.63 -5.25
C ASN A 90 2.32 -8.08 -3.97
N PRO A 91 3.00 -8.94 -3.17
CA PRO A 91 3.59 -8.52 -1.91
C PRO A 91 4.82 -7.65 -2.14
N ARG A 92 4.91 -6.55 -1.41
CA ARG A 92 5.99 -5.56 -1.48
C ARG A 92 6.17 -4.84 -0.16
N ASP A 93 7.19 -4.01 -0.06
CA ASP A 93 7.49 -3.19 1.13
C ASP A 93 7.60 -4.04 2.40
N TYR A 94 8.33 -5.14 2.31
CA TYR A 94 8.57 -6.01 3.46
C TYR A 94 9.38 -5.30 4.52
N LEU A 95 8.84 -5.23 5.73
CA LEU A 95 9.51 -4.82 6.95
C LEU A 95 9.50 -6.00 7.92
N VAL A 96 10.66 -6.51 8.28
CA VAL A 96 10.77 -7.69 9.15
C VAL A 96 11.71 -7.39 10.31
N HIS A 97 11.23 -7.56 11.53
CA HIS A 97 12.02 -7.47 12.74
C HIS A 97 11.97 -8.80 13.49
N VAL A 98 13.13 -9.32 13.89
CA VAL A 98 13.26 -10.59 14.63
C VAL A 98 13.84 -10.32 16.00
N TYR A 99 13.15 -10.81 17.03
CA TYR A 99 13.49 -10.66 18.45
C TYR A 99 13.56 -12.06 19.10
N GLY A 100 14.70 -12.73 18.95
CA GLY A 100 14.84 -14.13 19.37
C GLY A 100 13.85 -15.07 18.64
N ASP A 101 12.97 -15.69 19.38
CA ASP A 101 11.93 -16.58 18.83
C ASP A 101 10.64 -15.87 18.46
N THR A 102 10.61 -14.54 18.46
CA THR A 102 9.46 -13.73 18.04
C THR A 102 9.84 -12.86 16.85
N ALA A 103 8.94 -12.70 15.90
CA ALA A 103 9.13 -11.79 14.77
C ALA A 103 7.86 -11.01 14.43
N VAL A 104 8.06 -9.79 13.94
CA VAL A 104 7.00 -8.96 13.34
C VAL A 104 7.32 -8.75 11.88
N LEU A 105 6.35 -9.04 11.02
CA LEU A 105 6.42 -8.81 9.59
C LEU A 105 5.31 -7.85 9.20
N SER A 106 5.64 -6.80 8.45
CA SER A 106 4.66 -5.93 7.79
C SER A 106 4.96 -5.87 6.31
N LEU A 107 3.91 -5.89 5.49
CA LEU A 107 4.03 -5.78 4.03
C LEU A 107 2.81 -5.10 3.44
N ARG A 108 2.96 -4.56 2.23
CA ARG A 108 1.83 -4.15 1.38
C ARG A 108 1.58 -5.20 0.32
N TYR A 109 0.33 -5.32 -0.10
CA TYR A 109 -0.04 -6.13 -1.25
C TYR A 109 -1.25 -5.53 -1.96
N THR A 110 -1.34 -5.80 -3.24
CA THR A 110 -2.51 -5.51 -4.06
C THR A 110 -3.30 -6.79 -4.16
N ASP A 111 -4.52 -6.74 -3.70
CA ASP A 111 -5.46 -7.84 -3.82
C ASP A 111 -6.35 -7.62 -5.03
N HIS A 112 -6.42 -8.62 -5.90
CA HIS A 112 -7.22 -8.57 -7.10
C HIS A 112 -8.17 -9.76 -7.10
N GLU A 113 -9.40 -9.50 -6.72
CA GLU A 113 -10.46 -10.48 -6.65
C GLU A 113 -11.30 -10.42 -7.93
N LYS A 114 -11.23 -11.47 -8.72
CA LYS A 114 -11.97 -11.57 -9.95
C LYS A 114 -13.15 -12.50 -9.78
N PHE A 115 -14.34 -11.95 -9.94
CA PHE A 115 -15.60 -12.66 -9.95
C PHE A 115 -16.21 -12.62 -11.36
N THR A 116 -17.24 -13.43 -11.59
CA THR A 116 -17.95 -13.47 -12.89
C THR A 116 -18.43 -12.08 -13.33
N ASP A 117 -18.94 -11.28 -12.40
CA ASP A 117 -19.57 -9.99 -12.69
C ASP A 117 -18.84 -8.79 -12.04
N ALA A 118 -17.70 -9.01 -11.40
CA ALA A 118 -16.98 -7.95 -10.69
C ALA A 118 -15.47 -8.19 -10.70
N ASP A 119 -14.74 -7.10 -10.74
CA ASP A 119 -13.28 -7.04 -10.65
C ASP A 119 -12.93 -6.07 -9.52
N ILE A 120 -12.50 -6.61 -8.37
CA ILE A 120 -12.25 -5.85 -7.16
C ILE A 120 -10.76 -5.79 -6.93
N ILE A 121 -10.22 -4.56 -6.93
CA ILE A 121 -8.83 -4.29 -6.60
C ILE A 121 -8.78 -3.58 -5.25
N SER A 122 -8.00 -4.10 -4.33
CA SER A 122 -7.79 -3.51 -3.01
C SER A 122 -6.30 -3.40 -2.69
N GLU A 123 -5.91 -2.26 -2.15
CA GLU A 123 -4.58 -2.08 -1.57
C GLU A 123 -4.67 -2.36 -0.06
N MET A 124 -3.79 -3.22 0.41
CA MET A 124 -3.80 -3.69 1.78
C MET A 124 -2.42 -3.54 2.43
N ARG A 125 -2.40 -3.26 3.71
CA ARG A 125 -1.25 -3.49 4.58
C ARG A 125 -1.58 -4.61 5.55
N MET A 126 -0.67 -5.55 5.67
CA MET A 126 -0.76 -6.64 6.62
C MET A 126 0.34 -6.51 7.66
N THR A 127 0.00 -6.75 8.92
CA THR A 127 0.97 -6.90 10.00
C THR A 127 0.76 -8.27 10.63
N GLU A 128 1.83 -9.03 10.73
CA GLU A 128 1.84 -10.39 11.23
C GLU A 128 2.87 -10.53 12.35
N THR A 129 2.51 -11.26 13.39
CA THR A 129 3.42 -11.63 14.47
C THR A 129 3.60 -13.14 14.46
N TYR A 130 4.84 -13.56 14.54
CA TYR A 130 5.25 -14.96 14.51
C TYR A 130 5.99 -15.33 15.77
N ILE A 131 5.87 -16.61 16.16
CA ILE A 131 6.69 -17.25 17.18
C ILE A 131 7.40 -18.48 16.59
N LYS A 132 8.65 -18.70 16.95
CA LYS A 132 9.41 -19.88 16.53
C LYS A 132 9.22 -21.01 17.54
N GLN A 133 8.57 -22.09 17.12
CA GLN A 133 8.34 -23.28 17.95
C GLN A 133 8.80 -24.53 17.20
N ASN A 134 9.61 -25.37 17.85
CA ASN A 134 10.16 -26.57 17.24
C ASN A 134 10.83 -26.34 15.89
N GLY A 135 11.58 -25.24 15.77
CA GLY A 135 12.30 -24.84 14.56
C GLY A 135 11.43 -24.25 13.44
N ARG A 136 10.14 -24.00 13.68
CA ARG A 136 9.21 -23.44 12.68
C ARG A 136 8.60 -22.13 13.17
N TRP A 137 8.46 -21.17 12.26
CA TRP A 137 7.72 -19.94 12.51
C TRP A 137 6.21 -20.19 12.36
N LEU A 138 5.46 -19.91 13.41
CA LEU A 138 4.00 -20.01 13.48
C LEU A 138 3.40 -18.62 13.63
N LEU A 139 2.41 -18.30 12.84
CA LEU A 139 1.62 -17.08 12.94
C LEU A 139 0.78 -17.11 14.22
N ILE A 140 0.94 -16.12 15.09
CA ILE A 140 0.17 -15.95 16.34
C ILE A 140 -0.78 -14.77 16.30
N ALA A 141 -0.51 -13.77 15.48
CA ALA A 141 -1.44 -12.66 15.27
C ALA A 141 -1.31 -12.10 13.85
N ARG A 142 -2.42 -11.69 13.27
CA ARG A 142 -2.47 -10.99 11.99
C ARG A 142 -3.54 -9.93 11.99
N GLN A 143 -3.21 -8.78 11.42
CA GLN A 143 -4.16 -7.73 11.14
C GLN A 143 -4.05 -7.29 9.69
N TRP A 144 -5.19 -7.12 9.05
CA TRP A 144 -5.31 -6.44 7.76
C TRP A 144 -5.79 -5.01 7.98
N THR A 145 -5.24 -4.11 7.18
CA THR A 145 -5.69 -2.73 7.10
C THR A 145 -5.87 -2.42 5.61
N LYS A 146 -7.09 -2.10 5.23
CA LYS A 146 -7.35 -1.61 3.88
C LYS A 146 -6.74 -0.23 3.75
N ILE A 147 -5.86 -0.06 2.76
CA ILE A 147 -5.31 1.24 2.42
C ILE A 147 -6.36 1.92 1.56
N PRO A 148 -6.92 3.04 1.99
CA PRO A 148 -7.84 3.80 1.16
C PRO A 148 -7.20 4.08 -0.19
N THR A 149 -7.86 3.73 -1.26
CA THR A 149 -7.38 4.01 -2.61
C THR A 149 -8.54 4.57 -3.41
N ASN A 150 -8.37 5.81 -3.83
CA ASN A 150 -9.38 6.49 -4.62
C ASN A 150 -9.15 6.15 -6.10
N PHE A 151 -9.99 5.29 -6.65
CA PHE A 151 -9.93 4.86 -8.05
C PHE A 151 -10.62 5.81 -9.03
N ARG A 152 -11.12 6.96 -8.56
CA ARG A 152 -11.68 7.98 -9.45
C ARG A 152 -10.68 8.36 -10.54
N LYS A 153 -11.16 8.56 -11.74
CA LYS A 153 -10.31 9.00 -12.86
C LYS A 153 -10.25 10.52 -12.86
N PRO A 154 -9.03 11.10 -12.87
CA PRO A 154 -8.91 12.55 -13.03
C PRO A 154 -9.53 13.00 -14.34
N VAL A 155 -10.13 14.18 -14.34
CA VAL A 155 -10.65 14.83 -15.55
C VAL A 155 -9.69 15.90 -16.01
N ALA A 156 -9.72 16.23 -17.30
CA ALA A 156 -8.98 17.36 -17.84
C ALA A 156 -9.60 18.67 -17.37
N VAL A 157 -8.79 19.56 -16.81
CA VAL A 157 -9.18 20.90 -16.37
C VAL A 157 -8.20 21.93 -16.91
N ASP A 158 -8.59 23.21 -16.88
CA ASP A 158 -7.67 24.31 -17.15
C ASP A 158 -6.70 24.48 -15.97
N THR A 159 -5.45 24.12 -16.17
CA THR A 159 -4.42 24.23 -15.13
C THR A 159 -3.91 25.66 -14.91
N SER A 160 -4.28 26.60 -15.76
CA SER A 160 -3.88 28.01 -15.60
C SER A 160 -4.40 28.64 -14.29
N VAL A 161 -5.51 28.07 -13.74
CA VAL A 161 -6.12 28.52 -12.49
C VAL A 161 -5.48 27.88 -11.24
N TYR A 162 -4.52 26.98 -11.38
CA TYR A 162 -3.93 26.26 -10.23
C TYR A 162 -3.25 27.18 -9.22
N ASN A 163 -2.72 28.32 -9.69
CA ASN A 163 -2.14 29.32 -8.80
C ASN A 163 -3.16 29.97 -7.83
N ASP A 164 -4.45 29.92 -8.13
CA ASP A 164 -5.49 30.44 -7.23
C ASP A 164 -5.58 29.62 -5.94
N TYR A 165 -5.29 28.32 -6.03
CA TYR A 165 -5.34 27.40 -4.91
C TYR A 165 -4.08 27.44 -4.04
N VAL A 166 -2.97 27.96 -4.53
CA VAL A 166 -1.70 28.01 -3.80
C VAL A 166 -1.83 28.80 -2.50
N GLY A 167 -1.29 28.25 -1.42
CA GLY A 167 -1.28 28.90 -0.11
C GLY A 167 -1.25 27.93 1.04
N GLN A 168 -1.38 28.48 2.23
CA GLN A 168 -1.51 27.72 3.48
C GLN A 168 -2.97 27.65 3.88
N TYR A 169 -3.38 26.50 4.45
CA TYR A 169 -4.74 26.22 4.86
C TYR A 169 -4.74 25.68 6.28
N GLU A 170 -5.59 26.24 7.12
CA GLU A 170 -5.69 25.91 8.54
C GLU A 170 -6.63 24.74 8.75
N TRP A 171 -6.07 23.59 9.03
CA TRP A 171 -6.81 22.38 9.38
C TRP A 171 -7.11 22.34 10.87
N ARG A 172 -8.12 23.08 11.30
CA ARG A 172 -8.43 23.39 12.69
C ARG A 172 -8.75 22.19 13.61
N PRO A 173 -9.37 21.09 13.15
CA PRO A 173 -9.59 19.94 14.03
C PRO A 173 -8.30 19.33 14.59
N LEU A 174 -7.17 19.46 13.86
CA LEU A 174 -5.88 18.87 14.22
C LEU A 174 -4.83 19.91 14.58
N ASP A 175 -5.17 21.20 14.54
CA ASP A 175 -4.22 22.31 14.72
C ASP A 175 -3.01 22.21 13.78
N ASP A 176 -3.24 21.76 12.56
CA ASP A 176 -2.25 21.53 11.50
C ASP A 176 -2.39 22.53 10.36
N VAL A 177 -1.33 22.71 9.60
CA VAL A 177 -1.27 23.59 8.43
C VAL A 177 -0.93 22.75 7.21
N GLU A 178 -1.87 22.77 6.29
CA GLU A 178 -1.67 22.17 4.97
C GLU A 178 -1.14 23.23 4.00
N THR A 179 -0.14 22.89 3.22
CA THR A 179 0.44 23.76 2.19
C THR A 179 0.09 23.24 0.81
N ILE A 180 -0.58 24.06 0.02
CA ILE A 180 -0.89 23.76 -1.37
C ILE A 180 0.07 24.52 -2.29
N SER A 181 0.66 23.81 -3.25
CA SER A 181 1.68 24.33 -4.17
C SER A 181 1.48 23.79 -5.59
N VAL A 182 2.08 24.47 -6.58
CA VAL A 182 2.15 24.01 -7.96
C VAL A 182 3.58 23.60 -8.29
N LYS A 183 3.73 22.38 -8.80
CA LYS A 183 5.02 21.86 -9.27
C LYS A 183 4.79 21.04 -10.54
N ASP A 184 5.59 21.28 -11.57
CA ASP A 184 5.53 20.58 -12.87
C ASP A 184 4.12 20.58 -13.50
N GLY A 185 3.38 21.71 -13.36
CA GLY A 185 2.03 21.86 -13.89
C GLY A 185 0.95 21.08 -13.13
N LYS A 186 1.26 20.57 -11.96
CA LYS A 186 0.38 19.80 -11.08
C LYS A 186 0.18 20.51 -9.76
N LEU A 187 -0.97 20.27 -9.15
CA LEU A 187 -1.31 20.79 -7.83
C LEU A 187 -0.94 19.74 -6.78
N TRP A 188 -0.22 20.18 -5.74
CA TRP A 188 0.26 19.34 -4.66
C TRP A 188 -0.20 19.87 -3.31
N THR A 189 -0.46 18.98 -2.39
CA THR A 189 -0.73 19.31 -1.00
C THR A 189 0.26 18.61 -0.07
N GLN A 190 0.53 19.23 1.08
CA GLN A 190 1.41 18.70 2.10
C GLN A 190 0.96 19.18 3.48
N SER A 191 0.66 18.26 4.39
CA SER A 191 0.39 18.53 5.80
C SER A 191 1.66 18.38 6.62
N GLY A 192 2.05 19.43 7.33
CA GLY A 192 3.21 19.44 8.19
C GLY A 192 4.49 18.89 7.53
N SER A 193 5.03 17.78 8.07
CA SER A 193 6.22 17.08 7.56
C SER A 193 5.91 15.86 6.71
N ASP A 194 4.64 15.58 6.42
CA ASP A 194 4.23 14.43 5.64
C ASP A 194 4.69 14.53 4.17
N PRO A 195 4.82 13.42 3.46
CA PRO A 195 5.10 13.46 2.03
C PRO A 195 4.02 14.24 1.27
N ALA A 196 4.45 15.08 0.31
CA ALA A 196 3.51 15.80 -0.54
C ALA A 196 2.72 14.82 -1.43
N GLU A 197 1.42 15.08 -1.61
CA GLU A 197 0.52 14.31 -2.44
C GLU A 197 -0.07 15.15 -3.57
N GLU A 198 -0.35 14.53 -4.72
CA GLU A 198 -0.94 15.23 -5.87
C GLU A 198 -2.45 15.37 -5.70
N PHE A 199 -2.97 16.59 -5.75
CA PHE A 199 -4.39 16.85 -5.92
C PHE A 199 -4.82 16.55 -7.36
N LEU A 200 -5.65 15.53 -7.51
CA LEU A 200 -6.16 15.06 -8.79
C LEU A 200 -7.53 15.68 -9.08
N PRO A 201 -7.73 16.33 -10.22
CA PRO A 201 -8.98 17.05 -10.49
C PRO A 201 -10.15 16.12 -10.79
N LEU A 202 -11.33 16.45 -10.23
CA LEU A 202 -12.63 15.87 -10.57
C LEU A 202 -13.52 16.88 -11.34
N GLY A 203 -13.05 18.11 -11.49
CA GLY A 203 -13.73 19.22 -12.12
C GLY A 203 -13.14 20.52 -11.61
N ASN A 204 -13.75 21.65 -12.00
CA ASN A 204 -13.36 22.94 -11.49
C ASN A 204 -13.58 22.99 -9.97
N ASP A 205 -12.57 23.50 -9.24
CA ASP A 205 -12.60 23.64 -7.78
C ASP A 205 -12.78 22.33 -6.99
N THR A 206 -12.78 21.15 -7.64
CA THR A 206 -12.98 19.86 -6.95
C THR A 206 -11.84 18.91 -7.24
N PHE A 207 -11.22 18.39 -6.18
CA PHE A 207 -10.04 17.53 -6.25
C PHE A 207 -10.16 16.34 -5.28
N PHE A 208 -9.34 15.33 -5.52
CA PHE A 208 -9.21 14.19 -4.63
C PHE A 208 -7.75 13.78 -4.47
N LEU A 209 -7.45 13.09 -3.38
CA LEU A 209 -6.17 12.43 -3.16
C LEU A 209 -6.29 10.94 -3.46
N ARG A 210 -5.19 10.34 -3.94
CA ARG A 210 -5.21 8.93 -4.30
C ARG A 210 -5.35 8.02 -3.07
N ASN A 211 -4.80 8.46 -1.93
CA ASN A 211 -4.76 7.71 -0.68
C ASN A 211 -5.96 7.99 0.24
N GLU A 212 -6.94 8.76 -0.22
CA GLU A 212 -8.14 9.10 0.54
C GLU A 212 -9.40 8.83 -0.28
N LEU A 213 -10.50 8.47 0.38
CA LEU A 213 -11.78 8.27 -0.29
C LEU A 213 -12.60 9.55 -0.40
N GLY A 214 -12.21 10.59 0.32
CA GLY A 214 -12.85 11.89 0.32
C GLY A 214 -12.61 12.72 -0.92
N VAL A 215 -13.23 13.89 -0.93
CA VAL A 215 -13.06 14.92 -1.94
C VAL A 215 -12.87 16.28 -1.30
N ASN A 216 -12.09 17.12 -1.96
CA ASN A 216 -11.79 18.49 -1.54
C ASN A 216 -12.46 19.45 -2.53
N LYS A 217 -13.41 20.26 -2.08
CA LYS A 217 -14.11 21.25 -2.89
C LYS A 217 -13.75 22.66 -2.44
N PHE A 218 -12.98 23.36 -3.28
CA PHE A 218 -12.56 24.72 -2.99
C PHE A 218 -13.73 25.72 -3.06
N THR A 219 -13.69 26.69 -2.16
CA THR A 219 -14.69 27.76 -2.04
C THR A 219 -14.06 29.06 -2.47
N ARG A 220 -14.79 29.85 -3.29
CA ARG A 220 -14.39 31.17 -3.73
C ARG A 220 -15.30 32.23 -3.11
N ASP A 221 -14.74 33.41 -2.90
CA ASP A 221 -15.51 34.60 -2.51
C ASP A 221 -16.26 35.21 -3.71
N ALA A 222 -16.97 36.30 -3.48
CA ALA A 222 -17.71 37.04 -4.52
C ALA A 222 -16.82 37.67 -5.62
N HIS A 223 -15.51 37.76 -5.38
CA HIS A 223 -14.51 38.25 -6.30
C HIS A 223 -13.76 37.17 -7.06
N GLY A 224 -14.09 35.88 -6.77
CA GLY A 224 -13.48 34.74 -7.39
C GLY A 224 -12.21 34.23 -6.70
N HIS A 225 -11.79 34.83 -5.57
CA HIS A 225 -10.61 34.38 -4.83
C HIS A 225 -10.91 33.12 -4.00
N VAL A 226 -10.00 32.17 -4.01
CA VAL A 226 -10.09 30.97 -3.16
C VAL A 226 -9.87 31.36 -1.70
N ILE A 227 -10.86 31.06 -0.84
CA ILE A 227 -10.87 31.40 0.59
C ILE A 227 -10.75 30.17 1.50
N GLY A 228 -10.82 28.97 0.95
CA GLY A 228 -10.75 27.72 1.67
C GLY A 228 -11.26 26.56 0.83
N TYR A 229 -11.49 25.42 1.47
CA TYR A 229 -12.16 24.29 0.85
C TYR A 229 -12.97 23.50 1.89
N THR A 230 -13.89 22.69 1.43
CA THR A 230 -14.60 21.70 2.22
C THR A 230 -14.05 20.32 1.86
N TYR A 231 -13.49 19.62 2.83
CA TYR A 231 -13.22 18.20 2.73
C TYR A 231 -14.49 17.42 3.09
N GLN A 232 -14.91 16.53 2.22
CA GLN A 232 -16.00 15.59 2.48
C GLN A 232 -15.43 14.18 2.45
N ASP A 233 -15.55 13.44 3.55
CA ASP A 233 -15.08 12.07 3.65
C ASP A 233 -16.01 11.08 2.93
N ALA A 234 -15.68 9.78 2.99
CA ALA A 234 -16.46 8.72 2.37
C ALA A 234 -17.85 8.54 3.00
N ASP A 235 -18.02 8.92 4.26
CA ASP A 235 -19.27 8.81 5.01
C ASP A 235 -20.15 10.06 4.89
N GLY A 236 -19.68 11.07 4.15
CA GLY A 236 -20.37 12.32 3.90
C GLY A 236 -20.17 13.37 4.99
N GLN A 237 -19.24 13.13 5.95
CA GLN A 237 -18.89 14.14 6.96
C GLN A 237 -18.06 15.25 6.30
N GLU A 238 -18.31 16.50 6.71
CA GLU A 238 -17.67 17.67 6.12
C GLU A 238 -16.80 18.40 7.15
N ILE A 239 -15.60 18.77 6.68
CA ILE A 239 -14.65 19.61 7.42
C ILE A 239 -14.36 20.84 6.56
N HIS A 240 -14.60 22.04 7.14
CA HIS A 240 -14.33 23.30 6.45
C HIS A 240 -12.93 23.80 6.81
N VAL A 241 -12.09 23.90 5.81
CA VAL A 241 -10.69 24.34 5.92
C VAL A 241 -10.55 25.74 5.35
N LYS A 242 -9.97 26.66 6.11
CA LYS A 242 -9.82 28.07 5.71
C LYS A 242 -8.42 28.31 5.15
N LYS A 243 -8.35 29.08 4.06
CA LYS A 243 -7.08 29.61 3.57
C LYS A 243 -6.56 30.63 4.58
N ALA A 244 -5.30 30.46 5.00
CA ALA A 244 -4.63 31.44 5.84
C ALA A 244 -4.47 32.78 5.11
N LYS A 245 -4.48 33.87 5.87
CA LYS A 245 -4.35 35.21 5.31
C LYS A 245 -2.89 35.53 4.96
#